data_0f0ae441c6ffa6004a33832fa2ab6ddc
#
_entry.id   0f0ae441c6ffa6004a33832fa2ab6ddc
#
_cell.length_a   1.000
_cell.length_b   1.000
_cell.length_c   1.000
_cell.angle_alpha   90.00
_cell.angle_beta   90.00
_cell.angle_gamma   90.00
#
_symmetry.space_group_name_H-M   'P 1'
#
loop_
_entity.id
_entity.type
_entity.pdbx_description
1 polymer ?
#
loop_
_entity_poly.entity_id
_entity_poly.type
_entity_poly.pdbx_seq_one_letter_code
_entity_poly.pdbx_strand_id
1 'polypeptide(L)'
;AALLAGKALDVALNAANPGTTTTEIDDLVIDFLVSEGAYPSGINYMGFPRAVCMSVNECVVHGIPDTRPLQAGDIVNMDVTCYLDGVYGDTSDMAIVGGEVDTQGRKLVNASHRALEAAIK
;
A
#
# COMPACT_ATOMS: atom_id res chain seq x y z
N ALA A 1 -2.32 9.44 -14.25
CA ALA A 1 -2.79 8.75 -13.02
C ALA A 1 -1.86 7.58 -12.64
N ALA A 2 -1.60 6.60 -13.52
CA ALA A 2 -0.80 5.40 -13.16
C ALA A 2 0.61 5.73 -12.62
N LEU A 3 1.35 6.63 -13.27
CA LEU A 3 2.66 7.07 -12.78
C LEU A 3 2.56 7.75 -11.41
N LEU A 4 1.49 8.51 -11.16
CA LEU A 4 1.27 9.18 -9.88
C LEU A 4 0.91 8.17 -8.78
N ALA A 5 0.07 7.17 -9.09
CA ALA A 5 -0.22 6.08 -8.17
C ALA A 5 1.08 5.34 -7.75
N GLY A 6 1.99 5.07 -8.71
CA GLY A 6 3.30 4.49 -8.42
C GLY A 6 4.13 5.34 -7.46
N LYS A 7 4.20 6.67 -7.68
CA LYS A 7 4.91 7.58 -6.75
C LYS A 7 4.26 7.61 -5.37
N ALA A 8 2.94 7.59 -5.29
CA ALA A 8 2.22 7.52 -4.02
C ALA A 8 2.48 6.20 -3.28
N LEU A 9 2.55 5.10 -4.02
CA LEU A 9 2.96 3.80 -3.47
C LEU A 9 4.40 3.84 -2.93
N ASP A 10 5.33 4.49 -3.63
CA ASP A 10 6.70 4.69 -3.13
C ASP A 10 6.72 5.48 -1.81
N VAL A 11 5.87 6.51 -1.66
CA VAL A 11 5.71 7.24 -0.38
C VAL A 11 5.27 6.27 0.73
N ALA A 12 4.27 5.43 0.47
CA ALA A 12 3.78 4.46 1.44
C ALA A 12 4.86 3.43 1.83
N LEU A 13 5.52 2.83 0.84
CA LEU A 13 6.56 1.82 1.06
C LEU A 13 7.75 2.36 1.87
N ASN A 14 8.19 3.59 1.56
CA ASN A 14 9.30 4.24 2.27
C ASN A 14 8.94 4.61 3.73
N ALA A 15 7.67 4.83 4.01
CA ALA A 15 7.18 5.13 5.36
C ALA A 15 6.96 3.88 6.23
N ALA A 16 6.98 2.68 5.64
CA ALA A 16 6.72 1.42 6.32
C ALA A 16 7.89 0.96 7.21
N ASN A 17 8.10 1.66 8.30
CA ASN A 17 9.17 1.36 9.25
C ASN A 17 8.60 0.82 10.57
N PRO A 18 9.39 0.05 11.35
CA PRO A 18 8.97 -0.37 12.68
C PRO A 18 8.56 0.84 13.55
N GLY A 19 7.40 0.78 14.17
CA GLY A 19 6.84 1.84 15.00
C GLY A 19 5.90 2.82 14.29
N THR A 20 5.93 2.90 12.96
CA THR A 20 4.96 3.70 12.19
C THR A 20 3.61 2.98 12.14
N THR A 21 2.51 3.70 12.27
CA THR A 21 1.17 3.14 12.11
C THR A 21 0.70 3.19 10.66
N THR A 22 -0.18 2.29 10.26
CA THR A 22 -0.76 2.34 8.91
C THR A 22 -1.64 3.58 8.69
N THR A 23 -2.22 4.16 9.74
CA THR A 23 -2.91 5.45 9.69
C THR A 23 -1.96 6.59 9.32
N GLU A 24 -0.78 6.67 9.94
CA GLU A 24 0.22 7.70 9.61
C GLU A 24 0.68 7.59 8.16
N ILE A 25 0.87 6.38 7.66
CA ILE A 25 1.24 6.14 6.25
C ILE A 25 0.11 6.59 5.31
N ASP A 26 -1.14 6.27 5.63
CA ASP A 26 -2.32 6.69 4.87
C ASP A 26 -2.42 8.21 4.77
N ASP A 27 -2.21 8.91 5.88
CA ASP A 27 -2.22 10.38 5.93
C ASP A 27 -1.12 10.98 5.03
N LEU A 28 0.09 10.41 5.02
CA LEU A 28 1.17 10.84 4.12
C LEU A 28 0.81 10.66 2.64
N VAL A 29 0.16 9.55 2.29
CA VAL A 29 -0.27 9.28 0.90
C VAL A 29 -1.39 10.25 0.49
N ILE A 30 -2.35 10.52 1.37
CA ILE A 30 -3.41 11.52 1.13
C ILE A 30 -2.78 12.89 0.84
N ASP A 31 -1.89 13.36 1.71
CA ASP A 31 -1.24 14.65 1.56
C ASP A 31 -0.45 14.73 0.25
N PHE A 32 0.28 13.67 -0.10
CA PHE A 32 1.00 13.60 -1.36
C PHE A 32 0.06 13.69 -2.57
N LEU A 33 -0.98 12.86 -2.64
CA LEU A 33 -1.91 12.83 -3.77
C LEU A 33 -2.66 14.16 -3.93
N VAL A 34 -3.11 14.75 -2.83
CA VAL A 34 -3.80 16.05 -2.83
C VAL A 34 -2.85 17.17 -3.30
N SER A 35 -1.58 17.16 -2.88
CA SER A 35 -0.59 18.14 -3.33
C SER A 35 -0.31 18.07 -4.82
N GLU A 36 -0.46 16.89 -5.43
CA GLU A 36 -0.33 16.66 -6.88
C GLU A 36 -1.65 16.91 -7.66
N GLY A 37 -2.71 17.37 -6.97
CA GLY A 37 -4.01 17.66 -7.57
C GLY A 37 -4.86 16.43 -7.87
N ALA A 38 -4.51 15.27 -7.33
CA ALA A 38 -5.24 14.02 -7.51
C ALA A 38 -6.23 13.75 -6.36
N TYR A 39 -7.28 12.98 -6.65
CA TYR A 39 -8.21 12.49 -5.65
C TYR A 39 -7.78 11.08 -5.20
N PRO A 40 -7.60 10.85 -3.86
CA PRO A 40 -7.34 9.51 -3.32
C PRO A 40 -8.62 8.67 -3.37
N SER A 41 -8.71 7.77 -4.35
CA SER A 41 -9.98 7.14 -4.73
C SER A 41 -10.52 6.12 -3.73
N GLY A 42 -9.71 5.66 -2.77
CA GLY A 42 -10.16 4.80 -1.67
C GLY A 42 -11.16 5.49 -0.76
N ILE A 43 -11.03 6.81 -0.55
CA ILE A 43 -11.87 7.57 0.38
C ILE A 43 -13.35 7.49 -0.03
N ASN A 44 -14.18 6.98 0.88
CA ASN A 44 -15.63 6.77 0.70
C ASN A 44 -16.01 5.81 -0.42
N TYR A 45 -15.07 5.12 -1.06
CA TYR A 45 -15.42 4.08 -2.02
C TYR A 45 -16.10 2.93 -1.29
N MET A 46 -17.38 2.72 -1.58
CA MET A 46 -18.25 1.72 -0.91
C MET A 46 -18.18 1.78 0.63
N GLY A 47 -17.97 2.96 1.20
CA GLY A 47 -17.85 3.17 2.64
C GLY A 47 -16.44 2.91 3.22
N PHE A 48 -15.41 2.69 2.40
CA PHE A 48 -14.04 2.57 2.88
C PHE A 48 -13.59 3.89 3.54
N PRO A 49 -13.10 3.87 4.79
CA PRO A 49 -12.90 5.10 5.57
C PRO A 49 -11.56 5.80 5.35
N ARG A 50 -10.66 5.21 4.53
CA ARG A 50 -9.29 5.65 4.31
C ARG A 50 -8.96 5.70 2.81
N ALA A 51 -7.74 6.12 2.45
CA ALA A 51 -7.32 6.25 1.06
C ALA A 51 -6.62 5.00 0.52
N VAL A 52 -5.82 4.35 1.35
CA VAL A 52 -4.97 3.22 0.97
C VAL A 52 -5.44 1.95 1.65
N CYS A 53 -5.56 0.86 0.91
CA CYS A 53 -5.73 -0.45 1.53
C CYS A 53 -4.36 -0.92 2.05
N MET A 54 -4.27 -1.23 3.34
CA MET A 54 -3.05 -1.73 3.98
C MET A 54 -3.32 -3.04 4.68
N SER A 55 -2.91 -4.13 4.04
CA SER A 55 -3.19 -5.48 4.51
C SER A 55 -1.95 -6.07 5.18
N VAL A 56 -1.99 -6.14 6.51
CA VAL A 56 -0.87 -6.58 7.34
C VAL A 56 -0.99 -8.09 7.62
N ASN A 57 0.09 -8.82 7.40
CA ASN A 57 0.25 -10.25 7.69
C ASN A 57 -0.89 -11.12 7.14
N GLU A 58 -1.76 -11.67 8.01
CA GLU A 58 -2.87 -12.55 7.63
C GLU A 58 -4.06 -11.83 6.98
N CYS A 59 -4.07 -10.51 6.96
CA CYS A 59 -5.07 -9.77 6.23
C CYS A 59 -4.84 -9.93 4.73
N VAL A 60 -5.78 -10.56 4.02
CA VAL A 60 -5.58 -10.95 2.61
C VAL A 60 -5.64 -9.74 1.68
N VAL A 61 -6.69 -8.91 1.80
CA VAL A 61 -6.92 -7.71 0.97
C VAL A 61 -7.77 -6.69 1.75
N HIS A 62 -7.79 -5.45 1.25
CA HIS A 62 -8.65 -4.36 1.69
C HIS A 62 -8.52 -4.05 3.20
N GLY A 63 -7.34 -4.27 3.77
CA GLY A 63 -7.06 -3.89 5.16
C GLY A 63 -7.27 -2.39 5.36
N ILE A 64 -7.97 -2.05 6.45
CA ILE A 64 -8.23 -0.64 6.81
C ILE A 64 -7.05 -0.14 7.64
N PRO A 65 -6.42 0.97 7.28
CA PRO A 65 -5.40 1.61 8.11
C PRO A 65 -5.87 1.84 9.55
N ASP A 66 -5.04 1.49 10.50
CA ASP A 66 -5.33 1.58 11.93
C ASP A 66 -4.15 2.14 12.74
N THR A 67 -4.29 2.17 14.06
CA THR A 67 -3.31 2.70 15.00
C THR A 67 -2.33 1.68 15.54
N ARG A 68 -2.36 0.43 15.02
CA ARG A 68 -1.36 -0.58 15.40
C ARG A 68 0.00 -0.20 14.80
N PRO A 69 1.06 -0.02 15.61
CA PRO A 69 2.40 0.21 15.08
C PRO A 69 2.91 -1.02 14.33
N LEU A 70 3.49 -0.81 13.17
CA LEU A 70 4.17 -1.87 12.42
C LEU A 70 5.37 -2.39 13.21
N GLN A 71 5.63 -3.68 13.11
CA GLN A 71 6.71 -4.36 13.78
C GLN A 71 7.71 -4.92 12.76
N ALA A 72 8.98 -5.02 13.14
CA ALA A 72 9.96 -5.72 12.32
C ALA A 72 9.50 -7.17 12.07
N GLY A 73 9.53 -7.58 10.82
CA GLY A 73 9.03 -8.89 10.38
C GLY A 73 7.58 -8.88 9.87
N ASP A 74 6.82 -7.80 10.05
CA ASP A 74 5.53 -7.67 9.39
C ASP A 74 5.70 -7.61 7.86
N ILE A 75 4.78 -8.24 7.15
CA ILE A 75 4.59 -8.02 5.71
C ILE A 75 3.32 -7.21 5.50
N VAL A 76 3.37 -6.18 4.66
CA VAL A 76 2.24 -5.28 4.44
C VAL A 76 2.03 -5.10 2.95
N ASN A 77 0.88 -5.52 2.43
CA ASN A 77 0.45 -5.09 1.10
C ASN A 77 -0.12 -3.67 1.19
N MET A 78 0.37 -2.79 0.35
CA MET A 78 -0.10 -1.42 0.21
C MET A 78 -0.67 -1.25 -1.19
N ASP A 79 -1.93 -0.85 -1.28
CA ASP A 79 -2.70 -0.77 -2.51
C ASP A 79 -3.29 0.63 -2.66
N VAL A 80 -2.80 1.35 -3.66
CA VAL A 80 -3.05 2.78 -3.88
C VAL A 80 -3.81 2.99 -5.16
N THR A 81 -4.97 3.61 -5.07
CA THR A 81 -5.76 4.06 -6.21
C THR A 81 -5.93 5.58 -6.17
N CYS A 82 -5.64 6.25 -7.28
CA CYS A 82 -5.89 7.68 -7.41
C CYS A 82 -6.64 8.00 -8.71
N TYR A 83 -7.36 9.13 -8.69
CA TYR A 83 -8.04 9.70 -9.86
C TYR A 83 -7.38 11.02 -10.23
N LEU A 84 -6.98 11.16 -11.48
CA LEU A 84 -6.35 12.37 -12.02
C LEU A 84 -6.73 12.55 -13.48
N ASP A 85 -7.19 13.75 -13.85
CA ASP A 85 -7.50 14.14 -15.24
C ASP A 85 -8.45 13.17 -15.96
N GLY A 86 -9.47 12.70 -15.27
CA GLY A 86 -10.52 11.86 -15.87
C GLY A 86 -10.21 10.36 -15.89
N VAL A 87 -9.07 9.91 -15.36
CA VAL A 87 -8.67 8.50 -15.36
C VAL A 87 -8.16 8.05 -14.00
N TYR A 88 -8.26 6.75 -13.75
CA TYR A 88 -7.71 6.12 -12.53
C TYR A 88 -6.29 5.60 -12.78
N GLY A 89 -5.50 5.62 -11.72
CA GLY A 89 -4.27 4.85 -11.60
C GLY A 89 -4.38 3.99 -10.36
N ASP A 90 -4.00 2.71 -10.48
CA ASP A 90 -4.14 1.71 -9.44
C ASP A 90 -2.90 0.82 -9.44
N THR A 91 -2.30 0.62 -8.27
CA THR A 91 -1.07 -0.19 -8.15
C THR A 91 -0.86 -0.61 -6.70
N SER A 92 -0.26 -1.78 -6.52
CA SER A 92 0.09 -2.28 -5.19
C SER A 92 1.45 -2.96 -5.16
N ASP A 93 2.06 -2.98 -3.98
CA ASP A 93 3.28 -3.76 -3.70
C ASP A 93 3.37 -4.09 -2.21
N MET A 94 4.35 -4.93 -1.87
CA MET A 94 4.58 -5.43 -0.52
C MET A 94 5.77 -4.76 0.15
N ALA A 95 5.58 -4.28 1.39
CA ALA A 95 6.68 -3.93 2.28
C ALA A 95 7.03 -5.10 3.21
N ILE A 96 8.32 -5.33 3.43
CA ILE A 96 8.85 -6.15 4.52
C ILE A 96 9.40 -5.19 5.57
N VAL A 97 8.68 -5.04 6.66
CA VAL A 97 9.00 -4.05 7.70
C VAL A 97 10.29 -4.44 8.43
N GLY A 98 11.24 -3.51 8.49
CA GLY A 98 12.56 -3.76 9.08
C GLY A 98 13.50 -4.61 8.21
N GLY A 99 13.09 -4.97 6.98
CA GLY A 99 13.93 -5.67 5.98
C GLY A 99 14.08 -7.17 6.17
N GLU A 100 13.68 -7.73 7.31
CA GLU A 100 13.75 -9.15 7.60
C GLU A 100 12.36 -9.72 7.95
N VAL A 101 12.07 -10.89 7.43
CA VAL A 101 10.83 -11.63 7.68
C VAL A 101 11.16 -13.13 7.73
N ASP A 102 10.30 -13.91 8.33
CA ASP A 102 10.46 -15.35 8.37
C ASP A 102 10.49 -16.01 6.96
N THR A 103 10.89 -17.26 6.93
CA THR A 103 11.05 -18.00 5.64
C THR A 103 9.71 -18.13 4.89
N GLN A 104 8.59 -18.23 5.59
CA GLN A 104 7.26 -18.38 4.97
C GLN A 104 6.81 -17.06 4.36
N GLY A 105 6.93 -15.95 5.09
CA GLY A 105 6.61 -14.61 4.61
C GLY A 105 7.44 -14.24 3.37
N ARG A 106 8.75 -14.50 3.39
CA ARG A 106 9.62 -14.27 2.24
C ARG A 106 9.24 -15.11 1.03
N LYS A 107 8.89 -16.39 1.22
CA LYS A 107 8.41 -17.25 0.13
C LYS A 107 7.10 -16.75 -0.44
N LEU A 108 6.16 -16.31 0.39
CA LEU A 108 4.88 -15.79 -0.04
C LEU A 108 5.05 -14.53 -0.89
N VAL A 109 5.79 -13.54 -0.42
CA VAL A 109 6.05 -12.28 -1.15
C VAL A 109 6.71 -12.59 -2.50
N ASN A 110 7.75 -13.41 -2.52
CA ASN A 110 8.45 -13.76 -3.76
C ASN A 110 7.56 -14.56 -4.73
N ALA A 111 6.71 -15.46 -4.23
CA ALA A 111 5.81 -16.24 -5.08
C ALA A 111 4.74 -15.36 -5.74
N SER A 112 4.17 -14.41 -4.99
CA SER A 112 3.18 -13.46 -5.51
C SER A 112 3.78 -12.57 -6.60
N HIS A 113 4.96 -12.03 -6.35
CA HIS A 113 5.68 -11.21 -7.34
C HIS A 113 5.98 -11.98 -8.63
N ARG A 114 6.51 -13.20 -8.51
CA ARG A 114 6.77 -14.08 -9.67
C ARG A 114 5.50 -14.48 -10.42
N ALA A 115 4.38 -14.66 -9.72
CA ALA A 115 3.10 -14.97 -10.34
C ALA A 115 2.62 -13.79 -11.21
N LEU A 116 2.72 -12.56 -10.69
CA LEU A 116 2.41 -11.34 -11.44
C LEU A 116 3.32 -11.22 -12.69
N GLU A 117 4.63 -11.35 -12.53
CA GLU A 117 5.57 -11.29 -13.66
C GLU A 117 5.27 -12.34 -14.74
N ALA A 118 4.87 -13.54 -14.33
CA ALA A 118 4.51 -14.60 -15.27
C ALA A 118 3.21 -14.31 -16.01
N ALA A 119 2.26 -13.64 -15.36
CA ALA A 119 0.97 -13.26 -15.96
C ALA A 119 1.08 -12.13 -16.99
N ILE A 120 2.09 -11.24 -16.83
CA ILE A 120 2.31 -10.10 -17.73
C ILE A 120 3.00 -10.52 -19.04
N LYS A 121 3.72 -11.62 -19.06
CA LYS A 121 4.44 -12.17 -20.24
C LYS A 121 3.52 -12.89 -21.20
#